data_0db7e3ef4bec4036adf501fb4f291b22
#
_entry.id   0db7e3ef4bec4036adf501fb4f291b22
#
_cell.length_a   1.000
_cell.length_b   1.000
_cell.length_c   1.000
_cell.angle_alpha   90.00
_cell.angle_beta   90.00
_cell.angle_gamma   90.00
#
_symmetry.space_group_name_H-M   'P 1'
#
loop_
_entity.id
_entity.type
_entity.pdbx_description
1 polymer ?
#
loop_
_entity_poly.entity_id
_entity_poly.type
_entity_poly.pdbx_seq_one_letter_code
_entity_poly.pdbx_strand_id
1 'polypeptide(L)'
;MSPRFSFVRALASNRHKSEDAAEVFERGETLILVLADGAGGMRGGAIASGAMVAAVRAAVTDPVFAVEDVQYWVDLFRVVDAALAKNMVGETTGVVVVLGSRKLIGVSTGDSEAWVLRATEVDDLTRGQQTKQRLGRGRVEPVVFERAALSGTLVVATDGLFKHAALDVIAHIVRASAIRIAAEELVDLVRLRSGTLADDVALVLVAAAPTSSHDE
;
A
#
# COMPACT_ATOMS: atom_id res chain seq x y z
N MET A 1 -25.67 6.30 -3.94
CA MET A 1 -24.49 6.87 -4.65
C MET A 1 -23.58 5.71 -5.03
N SER A 2 -23.12 5.65 -6.25
CA SER A 2 -22.14 4.64 -6.67
C SER A 2 -20.80 4.91 -5.96
N PRO A 3 -20.04 3.85 -5.58
CA PRO A 3 -18.76 4.04 -4.93
C PRO A 3 -17.82 4.81 -5.88
N ARG A 4 -17.09 5.79 -5.34
CA ARG A 4 -16.15 6.63 -6.09
C ARG A 4 -14.93 5.86 -6.58
N PHE A 5 -14.55 4.82 -5.86
CA PHE A 5 -13.42 3.96 -6.16
C PHE A 5 -13.85 2.50 -6.18
N SER A 6 -13.26 1.72 -7.06
CA SER A 6 -13.23 0.27 -6.95
C SER A 6 -11.85 -0.17 -6.53
N PHE A 7 -11.77 -1.17 -5.66
CA PHE A 7 -10.48 -1.68 -5.20
C PHE A 7 -10.50 -3.20 -5.10
N VAL A 8 -9.31 -3.76 -5.14
CA VAL A 8 -9.02 -5.16 -4.85
C VAL A 8 -7.76 -5.26 -4.00
N ARG A 9 -7.78 -6.19 -3.07
CA ARG A 9 -6.63 -6.54 -2.25
C ARG A 9 -6.30 -8.01 -2.46
N ALA A 10 -5.03 -8.31 -2.69
CA ALA A 10 -4.53 -9.67 -2.74
C ALA A 10 -3.35 -9.84 -1.79
N LEU A 11 -3.32 -10.98 -1.09
CA LEU A 11 -2.21 -11.43 -0.26
C LEU A 11 -1.91 -12.86 -0.62
N ALA A 12 -0.63 -13.16 -0.86
CA ALA A 12 -0.17 -14.50 -1.17
C ALA A 12 1.14 -14.79 -0.43
N SER A 13 1.25 -15.98 0.14
CA SER A 13 2.41 -16.44 0.90
C SER A 13 2.56 -17.94 0.77
N ASN A 14 3.79 -18.43 0.82
CA ASN A 14 4.09 -19.85 0.97
C ASN A 14 4.08 -20.31 2.43
N ARG A 15 4.03 -19.35 3.37
CA ARG A 15 4.05 -19.59 4.81
C ARG A 15 2.64 -19.80 5.33
N HIS A 16 2.52 -20.46 6.47
CA HIS A 16 1.23 -20.59 7.16
C HIS A 16 0.61 -19.22 7.52
N LYS A 17 1.45 -18.21 7.74
CA LYS A 17 1.07 -16.83 8.02
C LYS A 17 2.02 -15.90 7.29
N SER A 18 1.49 -15.02 6.45
CA SER A 18 2.24 -13.97 5.78
C SER A 18 2.82 -12.99 6.81
N GLU A 19 4.01 -12.47 6.50
CA GLU A 19 4.59 -11.32 7.21
C GLU A 19 4.10 -10.00 6.61
N ASP A 20 3.54 -10.05 5.40
CA ASP A 20 2.90 -8.90 4.76
C ASP A 20 1.48 -8.70 5.27
N ALA A 21 1.06 -7.43 5.34
CA ALA A 21 -0.29 -7.03 5.70
C ALA A 21 -0.77 -5.86 4.84
N ALA A 22 -2.04 -5.89 4.46
CA ALA A 22 -2.68 -4.79 3.75
C ALA A 22 -4.15 -4.67 4.17
N GLU A 23 -4.67 -3.45 4.22
CA GLU A 23 -6.08 -3.19 4.48
C GLU A 23 -6.54 -1.92 3.77
N VAL A 24 -7.85 -1.87 3.48
CA VAL A 24 -8.50 -0.72 2.85
C VAL A 24 -9.69 -0.32 3.71
N PHE A 25 -9.82 0.96 3.96
CA PHE A 25 -10.88 1.56 4.78
C PHE A 25 -11.61 2.63 3.97
N GLU A 26 -12.91 2.76 4.25
CA GLU A 26 -13.74 3.84 3.73
C GLU A 26 -14.14 4.77 4.88
N ARG A 27 -13.93 6.08 4.68
CA ARG A 27 -14.39 7.13 5.60
C ARG A 27 -15.08 8.23 4.80
N GLY A 28 -16.42 8.16 4.74
CA GLY A 28 -17.19 9.00 3.84
C GLY A 28 -16.85 8.72 2.37
N GLU A 29 -16.43 9.74 1.63
CA GLU A 29 -15.99 9.60 0.23
C GLU A 29 -14.49 9.37 0.08
N THR A 30 -13.76 9.26 1.20
CA THR A 30 -12.31 9.06 1.22
C THR A 30 -12.00 7.58 1.38
N LEU A 31 -11.13 7.06 0.50
CA LEU A 31 -10.57 5.72 0.62
C LEU A 31 -9.16 5.82 1.22
N ILE A 32 -8.91 5.04 2.24
CA ILE A 32 -7.62 4.95 2.92
C ILE A 32 -7.11 3.53 2.78
N LEU A 33 -5.90 3.37 2.31
CA LEU A 33 -5.26 2.07 2.25
C LEU A 33 -3.94 2.08 3.03
N VAL A 34 -3.61 0.94 3.61
CA VAL A 34 -2.34 0.66 4.26
C VAL A 34 -1.77 -0.66 3.74
N LEU A 35 -0.47 -0.67 3.51
CA LEU A 35 0.29 -1.85 3.17
C LEU A 35 1.60 -1.84 3.96
N ALA A 36 2.02 -3.00 4.45
CA ALA A 36 3.19 -3.17 5.27
C ALA A 36 3.83 -4.54 5.01
N ASP A 37 5.14 -4.58 4.78
CA ASP A 37 5.97 -5.76 4.67
C ASP A 37 6.76 -5.91 5.96
N GLY A 38 6.53 -7.01 6.65
CA GLY A 38 7.14 -7.29 7.95
C GLY A 38 8.46 -8.04 7.85
N ALA A 39 9.47 -7.55 8.54
CA ALA A 39 10.77 -8.19 8.64
C ALA A 39 11.15 -8.45 10.11
N GLY A 40 11.71 -9.60 10.41
CA GLY A 40 12.16 -9.90 11.79
C GLY A 40 12.14 -11.36 12.17
N GLY A 41 11.97 -12.28 11.22
CA GLY A 41 12.01 -13.74 11.44
C GLY A 41 11.03 -14.24 12.51
N MET A 42 10.78 -15.55 12.52
CA MET A 42 10.03 -16.29 13.57
C MET A 42 8.74 -15.66 14.16
N ARG A 43 8.08 -14.70 13.61
CA ARG A 43 6.84 -13.99 14.00
C ARG A 43 7.01 -12.48 14.17
N GLY A 44 8.22 -11.93 14.26
CA GLY A 44 8.44 -10.51 14.50
C GLY A 44 7.89 -9.65 13.36
N GLY A 45 8.12 -10.06 12.11
CA GLY A 45 7.63 -9.37 10.92
C GLY A 45 6.10 -9.26 10.90
N ALA A 46 5.39 -10.39 11.05
CA ALA A 46 3.92 -10.41 11.05
C ALA A 46 3.29 -9.59 12.20
N ILE A 47 4.00 -9.46 13.34
CA ILE A 47 3.53 -8.62 14.44
C ILE A 47 3.75 -7.14 14.08
N ALA A 48 4.90 -6.80 13.49
CA ALA A 48 5.23 -5.43 13.14
C ALA A 48 4.32 -4.88 12.02
N SER A 49 4.11 -5.65 10.93
CA SER A 49 3.18 -5.27 9.86
C SER A 49 1.73 -5.18 10.36
N GLY A 50 1.32 -6.14 11.21
CA GLY A 50 0.01 -6.10 11.86
C GLY A 50 -0.19 -4.89 12.78
N ALA A 51 0.87 -4.47 13.51
CA ALA A 51 0.83 -3.25 14.34
C ALA A 51 0.63 -1.98 13.50
N MET A 52 1.28 -1.90 12.34
CA MET A 52 1.09 -0.78 11.40
C MET A 52 -0.36 -0.71 10.92
N VAL A 53 -0.93 -1.84 10.48
CA VAL A 53 -2.33 -1.90 10.03
C VAL A 53 -3.29 -1.56 11.18
N ALA A 54 -3.05 -2.07 12.39
CA ALA A 54 -3.87 -1.77 13.57
C ALA A 54 -3.85 -0.28 13.94
N ALA A 55 -2.69 0.37 13.84
CA ALA A 55 -2.54 1.80 14.10
C ALA A 55 -3.34 2.65 13.09
N VAL A 56 -3.27 2.30 11.78
CA VAL A 56 -4.06 2.96 10.74
C VAL A 56 -5.56 2.75 10.97
N ARG A 57 -5.99 1.53 11.31
CA ARG A 57 -7.38 1.25 11.63
C ARG A 57 -7.89 2.11 12.79
N ALA A 58 -7.11 2.23 13.86
CA ALA A 58 -7.44 3.07 15.00
C ALA A 58 -7.59 4.55 14.60
N ALA A 59 -6.64 5.06 13.80
CA ALA A 59 -6.67 6.42 13.28
C ALA A 59 -7.91 6.69 12.40
N VAL A 60 -8.25 5.78 11.50
CA VAL A 60 -9.42 5.92 10.61
C VAL A 60 -10.73 5.93 11.39
N THR A 61 -10.82 5.20 12.50
CA THR A 61 -12.01 5.15 13.35
C THR A 61 -12.12 6.31 14.34
N ASP A 62 -11.02 7.04 14.58
CA ASP A 62 -11.02 8.23 15.42
C ASP A 62 -11.64 9.42 14.66
N PRO A 63 -12.77 10.00 15.12
CA PRO A 63 -13.40 11.12 14.45
C PRO A 63 -12.56 12.40 14.45
N VAL A 64 -11.61 12.53 15.37
CA VAL A 64 -10.73 13.70 15.50
C VAL A 64 -9.53 13.60 14.54
N PHE A 65 -9.15 12.39 14.11
CA PHE A 65 -8.03 12.19 13.21
C PHE A 65 -8.32 12.77 11.82
N ALA A 66 -7.52 13.75 11.39
CA ALA A 66 -7.68 14.43 10.10
C ALA A 66 -7.06 13.60 8.97
N VAL A 67 -7.81 12.63 8.42
CA VAL A 67 -7.29 11.68 7.40
C VAL A 67 -6.74 12.34 6.14
N GLU A 68 -7.17 13.55 5.81
CA GLU A 68 -6.67 14.31 4.65
C GLU A 68 -5.49 15.25 4.98
N ASP A 69 -5.02 15.26 6.23
CA ASP A 69 -3.82 15.98 6.64
C ASP A 69 -2.64 15.00 6.71
N VAL A 70 -1.69 15.17 5.82
CA VAL A 70 -0.53 14.29 5.71
C VAL A 70 0.34 14.30 6.97
N GLN A 71 0.37 15.39 7.74
CA GLN A 71 1.17 15.47 8.96
C GLN A 71 0.71 14.48 10.03
N TYR A 72 -0.61 14.23 10.15
CA TYR A 72 -1.12 13.21 11.05
C TYR A 72 -0.59 11.81 10.73
N TRP A 73 -0.44 11.50 9.44
CA TRP A 73 0.13 10.21 9.01
C TRP A 73 1.63 10.12 9.29
N VAL A 74 2.38 11.21 9.06
CA VAL A 74 3.80 11.27 9.43
C VAL A 74 3.99 11.02 10.93
N ASP A 75 3.18 11.63 11.77
CA ASP A 75 3.25 11.47 13.21
C ASP A 75 2.82 10.05 13.64
N LEU A 76 1.82 9.46 12.97
CA LEU A 76 1.43 8.06 13.19
C LEU A 76 2.60 7.11 12.90
N PHE A 77 3.33 7.30 11.79
CA PHE A 77 4.52 6.49 11.47
C PHE A 77 5.57 6.59 12.55
N ARG A 78 5.83 7.79 13.08
CA ARG A 78 6.78 8.00 14.19
C ARG A 78 6.34 7.30 15.47
N VAL A 79 5.05 7.35 15.79
CA VAL A 79 4.47 6.66 16.95
C VAL A 79 4.61 5.14 16.83
N VAL A 80 4.30 4.58 15.65
CA VAL A 80 4.45 3.15 15.38
C VAL A 80 5.92 2.74 15.44
N ASP A 81 6.83 3.52 14.83
CA ASP A 81 8.28 3.26 14.87
C ASP A 81 8.80 3.20 16.31
N ALA A 82 8.48 4.21 17.11
CA ALA A 82 8.88 4.26 18.50
C ALA A 82 8.32 3.08 19.32
N ALA A 83 7.06 2.70 19.10
CA ALA A 83 6.43 1.59 19.80
C ALA A 83 7.06 0.24 19.45
N LEU A 84 7.33 -0.01 18.16
CA LEU A 84 8.00 -1.23 17.70
C LEU A 84 9.44 -1.31 18.22
N ALA A 85 10.20 -0.21 18.13
CA ALA A 85 11.58 -0.13 18.63
C ALA A 85 11.66 -0.39 20.14
N LYS A 86 10.77 0.22 20.92
CA LYS A 86 10.71 0.04 22.39
C LYS A 86 10.46 -1.42 22.77
N ASN A 87 9.62 -2.11 22.04
CA ASN A 87 9.20 -3.48 22.35
C ASN A 87 10.10 -4.54 21.67
N MET A 88 11.03 -4.14 20.81
CA MET A 88 11.93 -5.02 20.04
C MET A 88 11.16 -6.17 19.32
N VAL A 89 10.02 -5.84 18.71
CA VAL A 89 9.09 -6.86 18.19
C VAL A 89 9.46 -7.30 16.78
N GLY A 90 10.13 -6.45 16.02
CA GLY A 90 10.45 -6.63 14.60
C GLY A 90 10.39 -5.29 13.87
N GLU A 91 10.63 -5.33 12.58
CA GLU A 91 10.60 -4.17 11.69
C GLU A 91 9.51 -4.34 10.63
N THR A 92 9.07 -3.25 10.04
CA THR A 92 8.15 -3.29 8.91
C THR A 92 8.34 -2.10 7.99
N THR A 93 8.06 -2.27 6.72
CA THR A 93 7.79 -1.15 5.82
C THR A 93 6.44 -0.53 6.16
N GLY A 94 6.11 0.56 5.53
CA GLY A 94 4.77 1.13 5.61
C GLY A 94 4.48 2.02 4.43
N VAL A 95 3.32 1.82 3.81
CA VAL A 95 2.75 2.72 2.81
C VAL A 95 1.31 3.00 3.21
N VAL A 96 0.98 4.27 3.40
CA VAL A 96 -0.40 4.73 3.56
C VAL A 96 -0.72 5.65 2.40
N VAL A 97 -1.86 5.41 1.74
CA VAL A 97 -2.39 6.30 0.70
C VAL A 97 -3.82 6.68 1.04
N VAL A 98 -4.11 7.95 0.94
CA VAL A 98 -5.44 8.53 1.14
C VAL A 98 -5.93 9.11 -0.18
N LEU A 99 -7.05 8.62 -0.65
CA LEU A 99 -7.69 9.03 -1.90
C LEU A 99 -8.92 9.85 -1.57
N GLY A 100 -8.78 11.16 -1.65
CA GLY A 100 -9.89 12.09 -1.53
C GLY A 100 -10.48 12.49 -2.88
N SER A 101 -11.48 13.38 -2.83
CA SER A 101 -12.16 13.85 -4.04
C SER A 101 -11.30 14.75 -4.94
N ARG A 102 -10.34 15.45 -4.36
CA ARG A 102 -9.53 16.46 -5.04
C ARG A 102 -8.05 16.14 -5.06
N LYS A 103 -7.60 15.31 -4.13
CA LYS A 103 -6.17 14.98 -3.98
C LYS A 103 -5.97 13.55 -3.53
N LEU A 104 -4.80 13.04 -3.87
CA LEU A 104 -4.18 11.85 -3.33
C LEU A 104 -3.02 12.32 -2.47
N ILE A 105 -2.97 11.86 -1.22
CA ILE A 105 -1.81 12.07 -0.34
C ILE A 105 -1.32 10.73 0.16
N GLY A 106 -0.07 10.66 0.58
CA GLY A 106 0.43 9.46 1.24
C GLY A 106 1.76 9.65 1.93
N VAL A 107 2.09 8.63 2.70
CA VAL A 107 3.32 8.52 3.49
C VAL A 107 3.89 7.13 3.32
N SER A 108 5.20 7.04 3.11
CA SER A 108 5.86 5.75 2.93
C SER A 108 7.22 5.67 3.62
N THR A 109 7.64 4.46 3.95
CA THR A 109 8.99 4.11 4.38
C THR A 109 9.30 2.66 4.02
N GLY A 110 10.53 2.37 3.67
CA GLY A 110 11.00 1.03 3.29
C GLY A 110 11.12 0.83 1.79
N ASP A 111 10.83 -0.38 1.33
CA ASP A 111 10.93 -0.85 -0.06
C ASP A 111 9.61 -1.37 -0.65
N SER A 112 8.50 -1.18 0.07
CA SER A 112 7.14 -1.29 -0.52
C SER A 112 6.83 -0.04 -1.31
N GLU A 113 6.15 -0.14 -2.44
CA GLU A 113 5.99 0.96 -3.39
C GLU A 113 4.52 1.27 -3.71
N ALA A 114 4.29 2.50 -4.17
CA ALA A 114 3.00 2.98 -4.65
C ALA A 114 3.17 3.69 -6.00
N TRP A 115 2.46 3.24 -7.03
CA TRP A 115 2.50 3.77 -8.39
C TRP A 115 1.12 4.13 -8.90
N VAL A 116 1.01 5.24 -9.63
CA VAL A 116 -0.18 5.55 -10.44
C VAL A 116 0.12 5.24 -11.89
N LEU A 117 -0.61 4.27 -12.44
CA LEU A 117 -0.52 3.86 -13.84
C LEU A 117 -1.60 4.56 -14.65
N ARG A 118 -1.18 5.43 -15.57
CA ARG A 118 -2.03 6.06 -16.59
C ARG A 118 -1.86 5.33 -17.92
N ALA A 119 -2.57 5.76 -18.95
CA ALA A 119 -2.52 5.12 -20.27
C ALA A 119 -1.09 4.95 -20.81
N THR A 120 -0.23 5.97 -20.67
CA THR A 120 1.14 5.99 -21.21
C THR A 120 2.21 6.21 -20.17
N GLU A 121 1.85 6.58 -18.96
CA GLU A 121 2.79 7.02 -17.90
C GLU A 121 2.70 6.13 -16.67
N VAL A 122 3.79 6.07 -15.94
CA VAL A 122 3.87 5.52 -14.59
C VAL A 122 4.44 6.61 -13.68
N ASP A 123 3.68 7.00 -12.68
CA ASP A 123 4.09 7.94 -11.64
C ASP A 123 4.41 7.15 -10.37
N ASP A 124 5.70 6.99 -10.09
CA ASP A 124 6.18 6.38 -8.86
C ASP A 124 6.08 7.40 -7.71
N LEU A 125 5.09 7.21 -6.85
CA LEU A 125 4.81 8.09 -5.72
C LEU A 125 5.87 7.96 -4.61
N THR A 126 6.50 6.79 -4.52
CA THR A 126 7.45 6.42 -3.48
C THR A 126 8.92 6.62 -3.86
N ARG A 127 9.18 7.20 -5.03
CA ARG A 127 10.52 7.36 -5.63
C ARG A 127 11.58 7.97 -4.71
N GLY A 128 11.17 8.80 -3.73
CA GLY A 128 12.07 9.46 -2.80
C GLY A 128 12.41 8.66 -1.55
N GLN A 129 11.81 7.49 -1.34
CA GLN A 129 11.99 6.73 -0.11
C GLN A 129 13.35 6.05 -0.01
N GLN A 130 13.82 5.88 1.23
CA GLN A 130 15.03 5.15 1.54
C GLN A 130 14.69 3.68 1.80
N THR A 131 15.02 2.80 0.86
CA THR A 131 14.64 1.38 0.88
C THR A 131 15.12 0.60 2.12
N LYS A 132 16.17 1.07 2.80
CA LYS A 132 16.69 0.45 4.01
C LYS A 132 16.10 1.00 5.31
N GLN A 133 15.26 2.03 5.22
CA GLN A 133 14.63 2.62 6.40
C GLN A 133 13.30 1.92 6.67
N ARG A 134 13.17 1.30 7.84
CA ARG A 134 11.96 0.59 8.27
C ARG A 134 11.48 1.10 9.62
N LEU A 135 10.19 0.96 9.90
CA LEU A 135 9.61 1.15 11.22
C LEU A 135 10.13 0.08 12.18
N GLY A 136 10.37 0.45 13.43
CA GLY A 136 10.91 -0.43 14.46
C GLY A 136 12.37 -0.14 14.81
N ARG A 137 12.96 0.92 14.23
CA ARG A 137 14.33 1.37 14.53
C ARG A 137 14.40 2.63 15.41
N GLY A 138 13.26 3.25 15.70
CA GLY A 138 13.16 4.44 16.57
C GLY A 138 13.69 5.73 15.94
N ARG A 139 13.81 5.80 14.61
CA ARG A 139 14.37 6.96 13.88
C ARG A 139 13.82 7.10 12.45
N VAL A 140 12.55 6.78 12.25
CA VAL A 140 11.96 6.86 10.92
C VAL A 140 11.81 8.31 10.45
N GLU A 141 12.14 8.55 9.20
CA GLU A 141 11.84 9.77 8.45
C GLU A 141 11.01 9.38 7.23
N PRO A 142 9.68 9.35 7.36
CA PRO A 142 8.82 8.92 6.27
C PRO A 142 8.86 9.91 5.11
N VAL A 143 8.73 9.39 3.89
CA VAL A 143 8.59 10.21 2.70
C VAL A 143 7.12 10.52 2.47
N VAL A 144 6.83 11.80 2.22
CA VAL A 144 5.50 12.31 1.91
C VAL A 144 5.35 12.49 0.41
N PHE A 145 4.20 12.13 -0.13
CA PHE A 145 3.82 12.44 -1.50
C PHE A 145 2.40 13.00 -1.57
N GLU A 146 2.19 13.90 -2.53
CA GLU A 146 0.89 14.49 -2.84
C GLU A 146 0.71 14.62 -4.35
N ARG A 147 -0.50 14.32 -4.83
CA ARG A 147 -0.91 14.47 -6.22
C ARG A 147 -2.34 15.01 -6.27
N ALA A 148 -2.76 15.44 -7.45
CA ALA A 148 -4.18 15.68 -7.74
C ALA A 148 -4.99 14.38 -7.53
N ALA A 149 -6.32 14.47 -7.62
CA ALA A 149 -7.18 13.30 -7.52
C ALA A 149 -6.70 12.16 -8.43
N LEU A 150 -6.90 10.91 -7.98
CA LEU A 150 -6.48 9.73 -8.72
C LEU A 150 -7.04 9.75 -10.15
N SER A 151 -6.14 9.66 -11.13
CA SER A 151 -6.45 9.46 -12.53
C SER A 151 -5.65 8.27 -13.05
N GLY A 152 -6.34 7.17 -13.41
CA GLY A 152 -5.72 5.89 -13.72
C GLY A 152 -5.89 4.87 -12.60
N THR A 153 -5.00 3.89 -12.54
CA THR A 153 -5.02 2.85 -11.52
C THR A 153 -3.85 3.04 -10.55
N LEU A 154 -4.16 3.12 -9.26
CA LEU A 154 -3.16 3.06 -8.20
C LEU A 154 -2.80 1.60 -7.94
N VAL A 155 -1.51 1.31 -7.91
CA VAL A 155 -0.91 0.03 -7.53
C VAL A 155 -0.06 0.27 -6.29
N VAL A 156 -0.38 -0.41 -5.20
CA VAL A 156 0.47 -0.42 -4.00
C VAL A 156 0.82 -1.87 -3.71
N ALA A 157 2.11 -2.18 -3.58
CA ALA A 157 2.53 -3.54 -3.32
C ALA A 157 3.82 -3.60 -2.48
N THR A 158 4.05 -4.77 -1.87
CA THR A 158 5.31 -5.12 -1.25
C THR A 158 6.38 -5.45 -2.30
N ASP A 159 7.61 -5.50 -1.89
CA ASP A 159 8.77 -5.80 -2.74
C ASP A 159 8.70 -7.18 -3.40
N GLY A 160 7.92 -8.11 -2.84
CA GLY A 160 7.62 -9.40 -3.45
C GLY A 160 7.00 -9.31 -4.85
N LEU A 161 6.33 -8.19 -5.20
CA LEU A 161 5.93 -7.90 -6.57
C LEU A 161 7.06 -7.23 -7.36
N PHE A 162 7.56 -6.11 -6.87
CA PHE A 162 8.44 -5.22 -7.66
C PHE A 162 9.85 -5.77 -7.90
N LYS A 163 10.34 -6.64 -7.01
CA LYS A 163 11.62 -7.34 -7.21
C LYS A 163 11.56 -8.47 -8.23
N HIS A 164 10.38 -9.03 -8.46
CA HIS A 164 10.21 -10.25 -9.27
C HIS A 164 9.46 -10.02 -10.58
N ALA A 165 8.93 -8.82 -10.82
CA ALA A 165 8.22 -8.46 -12.04
C ALA A 165 8.75 -7.16 -12.64
N ALA A 166 8.93 -7.13 -13.98
CA ALA A 166 9.35 -5.94 -14.68
C ALA A 166 8.22 -4.90 -14.76
N LEU A 167 8.56 -3.61 -14.63
CA LEU A 167 7.61 -2.50 -14.62
C LEU A 167 6.66 -2.50 -15.83
N ASP A 168 7.19 -2.73 -17.01
CA ASP A 168 6.44 -2.75 -18.27
C ASP A 168 5.40 -3.88 -18.29
N VAL A 169 5.72 -5.04 -17.72
CA VAL A 169 4.81 -6.18 -17.60
C VAL A 169 3.70 -5.89 -16.59
N ILE A 170 4.04 -5.34 -15.41
CA ILE A 170 3.06 -4.89 -14.41
C ILE A 170 2.10 -3.87 -15.06
N ALA A 171 2.66 -2.86 -15.72
CA ALA A 171 1.87 -1.81 -16.35
C ALA A 171 0.97 -2.35 -17.48
N HIS A 172 1.45 -3.32 -18.25
CA HIS A 172 0.66 -3.97 -19.29
C HIS A 172 -0.54 -4.71 -18.70
N ILE A 173 -0.34 -5.55 -17.69
CA ILE A 173 -1.41 -6.30 -17.03
C ILE A 173 -2.47 -5.36 -16.45
N VAL A 174 -2.05 -4.34 -15.70
CA VAL A 174 -2.97 -3.40 -15.05
C VAL A 174 -3.77 -2.57 -16.05
N ARG A 175 -3.21 -2.27 -17.23
CA ARG A 175 -3.91 -1.53 -18.29
C ARG A 175 -4.83 -2.41 -19.13
N ALA A 176 -4.52 -3.68 -19.28
CA ALA A 176 -5.24 -4.61 -20.14
C ALA A 176 -6.44 -5.27 -19.47
N SER A 177 -6.43 -5.39 -18.14
CA SER A 177 -7.39 -6.20 -17.39
C SER A 177 -8.21 -5.37 -16.41
N ALA A 178 -9.42 -5.84 -16.07
CA ALA A 178 -10.15 -5.31 -14.92
C ALA A 178 -9.31 -5.55 -13.63
N ILE A 179 -9.35 -4.61 -12.67
CA ILE A 179 -8.45 -4.63 -11.50
C ILE A 179 -8.46 -5.94 -10.72
N ARG A 180 -9.59 -6.65 -10.70
CA ARG A 180 -9.70 -7.96 -10.02
C ARG A 180 -8.88 -9.03 -10.75
N ILE A 181 -8.97 -9.07 -12.07
CA ILE A 181 -8.20 -9.99 -12.91
C ILE A 181 -6.72 -9.60 -12.86
N ALA A 182 -6.42 -8.31 -12.98
CA ALA A 182 -5.06 -7.80 -12.88
C ALA A 182 -4.37 -8.19 -11.57
N ALA A 183 -5.08 -8.15 -10.44
CA ALA A 183 -4.52 -8.55 -9.15
C ALA A 183 -4.16 -10.04 -9.10
N GLU A 184 -4.99 -10.91 -9.66
CA GLU A 184 -4.73 -12.34 -9.77
C GLU A 184 -3.53 -12.62 -10.69
N GLU A 185 -3.49 -11.97 -11.87
CA GLU A 185 -2.39 -12.09 -12.83
C GLU A 185 -1.06 -11.58 -12.27
N LEU A 186 -1.07 -10.49 -11.49
CA LEU A 186 0.14 -9.96 -10.86
C LEU A 186 0.70 -10.89 -9.78
N VAL A 187 -0.15 -11.54 -8.99
CA VAL A 187 0.29 -12.56 -8.02
C VAL A 187 0.86 -13.78 -8.76
N ASP A 188 0.20 -14.22 -9.84
CA ASP A 188 0.65 -15.37 -10.61
C ASP A 188 1.96 -15.08 -11.37
N LEU A 189 2.16 -13.83 -11.83
CA LEU A 189 3.37 -13.39 -12.52
C LEU A 189 4.65 -13.64 -11.70
N VAL A 190 4.57 -13.49 -10.37
CA VAL A 190 5.72 -13.65 -9.48
C VAL A 190 5.85 -15.06 -8.88
N ARG A 191 5.00 -16.00 -9.31
CA ARG A 191 5.16 -17.41 -8.96
C ARG A 191 6.34 -18.03 -9.71
N LEU A 192 7.11 -18.78 -8.97
CA LEU A 192 8.15 -19.64 -9.53
C LEU A 192 7.53 -20.79 -10.34
N ARG A 193 8.31 -21.43 -11.18
CA ARG A 193 7.87 -22.61 -11.94
C ARG A 193 7.35 -23.77 -11.07
N SER A 194 7.74 -23.82 -9.80
CA SER A 194 7.24 -24.74 -8.78
C SER A 194 5.80 -24.43 -8.31
N GLY A 195 5.25 -23.27 -8.67
CA GLY A 195 3.99 -22.74 -8.15
C GLY A 195 4.11 -22.01 -6.81
N THR A 196 5.31 -22.03 -6.20
CA THR A 196 5.58 -21.28 -4.96
C THR A 196 5.96 -19.84 -5.26
N LEU A 197 5.96 -18.97 -4.24
CA LEU A 197 6.44 -17.59 -4.33
C LEU A 197 7.89 -17.51 -3.85
N ALA A 198 8.67 -16.58 -4.40
CA ALA A 198 10.02 -16.27 -3.91
C ALA A 198 9.98 -15.53 -2.57
N ASP A 199 8.98 -14.68 -2.39
CA ASP A 199 8.68 -13.93 -1.16
C ASP A 199 7.18 -13.81 -0.95
N ASP A 200 6.75 -13.33 0.21
CA ASP A 200 5.36 -12.94 0.44
C ASP A 200 4.99 -11.77 -0.50
N VAL A 201 3.73 -11.72 -0.89
CA VAL A 201 3.22 -10.65 -1.77
C VAL A 201 1.94 -10.11 -1.20
N ALA A 202 1.92 -8.82 -0.91
CA ALA A 202 0.70 -8.08 -0.68
C ALA A 202 0.56 -6.99 -1.76
N LEU A 203 -0.63 -6.83 -2.30
CA LEU A 203 -0.93 -5.76 -3.23
C LEU A 203 -2.36 -5.22 -3.05
N VAL A 204 -2.52 -3.95 -3.36
CA VAL A 204 -3.81 -3.26 -3.45
C VAL A 204 -3.85 -2.51 -4.78
N LEU A 205 -4.89 -2.78 -5.56
CA LEU A 205 -5.19 -2.01 -6.76
C LEU A 205 -6.43 -1.15 -6.51
N VAL A 206 -6.40 0.10 -6.93
CA VAL A 206 -7.55 1.02 -6.84
C VAL A 206 -7.73 1.72 -8.18
N ALA A 207 -8.94 1.67 -8.71
CA ALA A 207 -9.33 2.44 -9.89
C ALA A 207 -10.40 3.47 -9.51
N ALA A 208 -10.31 4.67 -10.05
CA ALA A 208 -11.40 5.62 -9.98
C ALA A 208 -12.62 5.04 -10.73
N ALA A 209 -13.79 5.13 -10.13
CA ALA A 209 -15.02 4.78 -10.85
C ALA A 209 -15.17 5.70 -12.06
N PRO A 210 -15.64 5.20 -13.20
CA PRO A 210 -15.93 6.06 -14.34
C PRO A 210 -16.91 7.16 -13.89
N THR A 211 -16.53 8.41 -14.10
CA THR A 211 -17.45 9.53 -13.91
C THR A 211 -18.60 9.30 -14.88
N SER A 212 -19.81 9.05 -14.37
CA SER A 212 -21.01 9.09 -15.20
C SER A 212 -21.12 10.53 -15.72
N SER A 213 -20.73 10.76 -16.97
CA SER A 213 -21.09 11.97 -17.68
C SER A 213 -22.60 11.93 -17.83
N HIS A 214 -23.30 12.63 -16.97
CA HIS A 214 -24.64 13.07 -17.28
C HIS A 214 -24.46 14.20 -18.29
N ASP A 215 -24.37 13.84 -19.57
CA ASP A 215 -24.62 14.76 -20.66
C ASP A 215 -26.13 15.05 -20.65
N GLU A 216 -26.48 16.27 -20.24
CA GLU A 216 -27.72 16.91 -20.61
C GLU A 216 -27.62 17.45 -22.02
#